data_13e21675fb6df69aa820c51f21688f5a
#
_entry.id   13e21675fb6df69aa820c51f21688f5a
#
_cell.length_a   1.000
_cell.length_b   1.000
_cell.length_c   1.000
_cell.angle_alpha   90.00
_cell.angle_beta   90.00
_cell.angle_gamma   90.00
#
_symmetry.space_group_name_H-M   'P 1'
#
loop_
_entity.id
_entity.type
_entity.pdbx_description
1 polymer ?
#
loop_
_entity_poly.entity_id
_entity_poly.type
_entity_poly.pdbx_seq_one_letter_code
_entity_poly.pdbx_strand_id
1 'polypeptide(L)'
;MKMQQILIIEDDISLNKGLCQALSSEDRQIFSCTNLQAARQQLACFKASLILLDITLPDGSGLDFLVEVKIDFPDIPVILLTANDTDFDIVSGLELGAD
;
A
#
# COMPACT_ATOMS: atom_id res chain seq x y z
N MET A 1 -9.56 10.66 19.93
CA MET A 1 -9.73 10.31 18.52
C MET A 1 -8.73 9.24 18.11
N LYS A 2 -9.19 8.35 17.27
CA LYS A 2 -8.35 7.25 16.82
C LYS A 2 -7.42 7.71 15.73
N MET A 3 -6.12 7.51 15.91
CA MET A 3 -5.14 7.85 14.89
C MET A 3 -5.22 6.86 13.74
N GLN A 4 -5.24 7.34 12.52
CA GLN A 4 -5.21 6.49 11.33
C GLN A 4 -3.78 6.03 11.09
N GLN A 5 -3.63 4.76 10.75
CA GLN A 5 -2.33 4.17 10.45
C GLN A 5 -2.29 3.79 8.98
N ILE A 6 -1.46 4.50 8.23
CA ILE A 6 -1.37 4.33 6.78
C ILE A 6 -0.04 3.67 6.44
N LEU A 7 -0.10 2.58 5.69
CA LEU A 7 1.09 1.89 5.21
C LEU A 7 1.29 2.21 3.74
N ILE A 8 2.48 2.70 3.40
CA ILE A 8 2.86 3.02 2.02
C ILE A 8 3.91 2.02 1.58
N ILE A 9 3.65 1.34 0.45
CA ILE A 9 4.57 0.36 -0.12
C ILE A 9 4.97 0.86 -1.50
N GLU A 10 6.14 1.45 -1.60
CA GLU A 10 6.65 2.09 -2.81
C GLU A 10 8.17 2.02 -2.83
N ASP A 11 8.75 1.46 -3.90
CA ASP A 11 10.19 1.29 -4.01
C ASP A 11 10.94 2.55 -4.50
N ASP A 12 10.25 3.48 -5.14
CA ASP A 12 10.85 4.77 -5.52
C ASP A 12 10.95 5.63 -4.26
N ILE A 13 12.18 5.87 -3.82
CA ILE A 13 12.41 6.56 -2.55
C ILE A 13 11.89 7.99 -2.55
N SER A 14 12.05 8.70 -3.66
CA SER A 14 11.56 10.08 -3.78
C SER A 14 10.04 10.14 -3.70
N LEU A 15 9.37 9.26 -4.43
CA LEU A 15 7.91 9.20 -4.40
C LEU A 15 7.41 8.76 -3.02
N ASN A 16 8.07 7.78 -2.42
CA ASN A 16 7.71 7.30 -1.09
C ASN A 16 7.77 8.45 -0.08
N LYS A 17 8.87 9.20 -0.06
CA LYS A 17 9.02 10.34 0.84
C LYS A 17 7.99 11.42 0.57
N GLY A 18 7.71 11.70 -0.69
CA GLY A 18 6.70 12.68 -1.06
C GLY A 18 5.32 12.31 -0.57
N LEU A 19 4.96 11.03 -0.71
CA LEU A 19 3.68 10.52 -0.19
C LEU A 19 3.61 10.62 1.33
N CYS A 20 4.70 10.26 2.01
CA CYS A 20 4.74 10.36 3.46
C CYS A 20 4.51 11.80 3.93
N GLN A 21 5.15 12.76 3.29
CA GLN A 21 4.98 14.17 3.63
C GLN A 21 3.58 14.67 3.31
N ALA A 22 3.05 14.29 2.14
CA ALA A 22 1.74 14.75 1.70
C ALA A 22 0.61 14.24 2.60
N LEU A 23 0.75 13.03 3.13
CA LEU A 23 -0.29 12.39 3.93
C LEU A 23 -0.11 12.58 5.43
N SER A 24 1.03 13.09 5.85
CA SER A 24 1.32 13.30 7.27
C SER A 24 0.40 14.34 7.88
N SER A 25 -0.14 14.05 9.06
CA SER A 25 -0.96 14.99 9.81
C SER A 25 -1.00 14.57 11.28
N GLU A 26 -1.63 15.38 12.12
CA GLU A 26 -1.71 15.11 13.56
C GLU A 26 -2.51 13.85 13.89
N ASP A 27 -3.47 13.49 13.03
CA ASP A 27 -4.33 12.34 13.25
C ASP A 27 -3.98 11.16 12.34
N ARG A 28 -2.81 11.19 11.71
CA ARG A 28 -2.33 10.10 10.85
C ARG A 28 -0.91 9.72 11.20
N GLN A 29 -0.70 8.43 11.35
CA GLN A 29 0.63 7.88 11.52
C GLN A 29 1.01 7.16 10.23
N ILE A 30 2.14 7.54 9.65
CA ILE A 30 2.56 7.01 8.35
C ILE A 30 3.69 6.03 8.54
N PHE A 31 3.50 4.84 8.00
CA PHE A 31 4.52 3.80 7.92
C PHE A 31 4.85 3.58 6.46
N SER A 32 6.12 3.40 6.13
CA SER A 32 6.49 3.18 4.74
C SER A 32 7.52 2.06 4.63
N CYS A 33 7.50 1.40 3.49
CA CYS A 33 8.47 0.39 3.15
C CYS A 33 8.66 0.38 1.64
N THR A 34 9.72 -0.30 1.19
CA THR A 34 10.12 -0.28 -0.21
C THR A 34 10.02 -1.64 -0.89
N ASN A 35 9.54 -2.66 -0.19
CA ASN A 35 9.41 -4.00 -0.73
C ASN A 35 8.30 -4.76 0.00
N LEU A 36 7.93 -5.91 -0.56
CA LEU A 36 6.82 -6.72 -0.04
C LEU A 36 7.17 -7.42 1.26
N GLN A 37 8.40 -7.86 1.42
CA GLN A 37 8.81 -8.53 2.65
C GLN A 37 8.67 -7.59 3.86
N ALA A 38 9.13 -6.35 3.71
CA ALA A 38 8.98 -5.34 4.76
C ALA A 38 7.51 -5.05 5.03
N ALA A 39 6.69 -5.02 3.97
CA ALA A 39 5.26 -4.79 4.12
C ALA A 39 4.59 -5.89 4.95
N ARG A 40 4.94 -7.15 4.71
CA ARG A 40 4.41 -8.27 5.48
C ARG A 40 4.80 -8.15 6.95
N GLN A 41 6.03 -7.77 7.22
CA GLN A 41 6.51 -7.57 8.59
C GLN A 41 5.75 -6.44 9.28
N GLN A 42 5.51 -5.34 8.59
CA GLN A 42 4.74 -4.22 9.13
C GLN A 42 3.32 -4.64 9.47
N LEU A 43 2.66 -5.35 8.58
CA LEU A 43 1.27 -5.79 8.80
C LEU A 43 1.16 -6.81 9.93
N ALA A 44 2.23 -7.51 10.26
CA ALA A 44 2.26 -8.40 11.41
C ALA A 44 2.36 -7.63 12.74
N CYS A 45 2.83 -6.37 12.69
CA CYS A 45 3.09 -5.59 13.89
C CYS A 45 1.97 -4.61 14.24
N PHE A 46 1.18 -4.17 13.27
CA PHE A 46 0.11 -3.21 13.53
C PHE A 46 -1.02 -3.39 12.52
N LYS A 47 -2.17 -2.84 12.85
CA LYS A 47 -3.35 -2.88 11.97
C LYS A 47 -3.40 -1.60 11.14
N ALA A 48 -3.17 -1.72 9.85
CA ALA A 48 -3.26 -0.57 8.96
C ALA A 48 -4.73 -0.16 8.76
N SER A 49 -4.96 1.13 8.69
CA SER A 49 -6.27 1.70 8.34
C SER A 49 -6.42 1.81 6.83
N LEU A 50 -5.31 1.93 6.12
CA LEU A 50 -5.26 2.09 4.67
C LEU A 50 -3.89 1.64 4.18
N ILE A 51 -3.86 0.99 3.03
CA ILE A 51 -2.60 0.62 2.37
C ILE A 51 -2.53 1.31 1.01
N LEU A 52 -1.41 1.99 0.75
CA LEU A 52 -1.08 2.50 -0.57
C LEU A 52 -0.01 1.57 -1.15
N LEU A 53 -0.31 0.91 -2.25
CA LEU A 53 0.49 -0.19 -2.75
C LEU A 53 0.89 0.04 -4.20
N ASP A 54 2.20 0.02 -4.47
CA ASP A 54 2.72 0.04 -5.82
C ASP A 54 2.56 -1.34 -6.46
N ILE A 55 2.30 -1.37 -7.75
CA ILE A 55 2.10 -2.62 -8.49
C ILE A 55 3.42 -3.33 -8.75
N THR A 56 4.47 -2.57 -9.08
CA THR A 56 5.77 -3.14 -9.41
C THR A 56 6.76 -2.92 -8.27
N LEU A 57 7.19 -3.99 -7.63
CA LEU A 57 8.10 -3.93 -6.51
C LEU A 57 9.30 -4.86 -6.77
N PRO A 58 10.45 -4.60 -6.10
CA PRO A 58 11.66 -5.37 -6.40
C PRO A 58 11.57 -6.86 -6.07
N ASP A 59 10.71 -7.23 -5.11
CA ASP A 59 10.61 -8.62 -4.67
C ASP A 59 9.26 -9.25 -5.01
N GLY A 60 8.52 -8.68 -5.96
CA GLY A 60 7.29 -9.32 -6.42
C GLY A 60 6.28 -8.36 -7.01
N SER A 61 5.09 -8.89 -7.28
CA SER A 61 3.99 -8.13 -7.84
C SER A 61 3.08 -7.59 -6.75
N GLY A 62 2.79 -6.29 -6.82
CA GLY A 62 1.83 -5.67 -5.92
C GLY A 62 0.43 -6.27 -6.09
N LEU A 63 0.06 -6.70 -7.30
CA LEU A 63 -1.24 -7.33 -7.52
C LEU A 63 -1.36 -8.66 -6.77
N ASP A 64 -0.31 -9.46 -6.75
CA ASP A 64 -0.31 -10.70 -5.97
C ASP A 64 -0.40 -10.41 -4.48
N PHE A 65 0.31 -9.39 -4.03
CA PHE A 65 0.26 -8.97 -2.63
C PHE A 65 -1.13 -8.44 -2.26
N LEU A 66 -1.80 -7.74 -3.18
CA LEU A 66 -3.17 -7.27 -2.96
C LEU A 66 -4.10 -8.45 -2.66
N VAL A 67 -4.00 -9.54 -3.43
CA VAL A 67 -4.80 -10.73 -3.20
C VAL A 67 -4.52 -11.30 -1.81
N GLU A 68 -3.24 -11.40 -1.45
CA GLU A 68 -2.82 -11.89 -0.13
C GLU A 68 -3.43 -11.04 1.00
N VAL A 69 -3.37 -9.72 0.86
CA VAL A 69 -3.91 -8.80 1.86
C VAL A 69 -5.42 -8.94 1.98
N LYS A 70 -6.13 -9.08 0.85
CA LYS A 70 -7.59 -9.20 0.89
C LYS A 70 -8.05 -10.52 1.49
N ILE A 71 -7.21 -11.55 1.45
CA ILE A 71 -7.49 -12.82 2.13
C ILE A 71 -7.26 -12.68 3.64
N ASP A 72 -6.12 -12.12 4.03
CA ASP A 72 -5.71 -12.07 5.43
C ASP A 72 -6.32 -10.88 6.17
N PHE A 73 -6.57 -9.77 5.49
CA PHE A 73 -7.07 -8.52 6.08
C PHE A 73 -8.17 -7.93 5.19
N PRO A 74 -9.33 -8.59 5.08
CA PRO A 74 -10.36 -8.18 4.12
C PRO A 74 -10.96 -6.80 4.38
N ASP A 75 -10.82 -6.28 5.59
CA ASP A 75 -11.41 -4.99 5.96
C ASP A 75 -10.50 -3.80 5.67
N ILE A 76 -9.22 -4.04 5.32
CA ILE A 76 -8.30 -2.94 5.07
C ILE A 76 -8.45 -2.47 3.62
N PRO A 77 -8.83 -1.19 3.39
CA PRO A 77 -8.87 -0.67 2.02
C PRO A 77 -7.46 -0.54 1.45
N VAL A 78 -7.34 -0.84 0.16
CA VAL A 78 -6.06 -0.76 -0.55
C VAL A 78 -6.24 0.11 -1.78
N ILE A 79 -5.37 1.12 -1.93
CA ILE A 79 -5.33 1.96 -3.12
C ILE A 79 -4.06 1.62 -3.88
N LEU A 80 -4.20 1.27 -5.14
CA LEU A 80 -3.05 0.97 -5.97
C LEU A 80 -2.41 2.24 -6.48
N LEU A 81 -1.09 2.29 -6.35
CA LEU A 81 -0.27 3.34 -6.94
C LEU A 81 0.34 2.76 -8.21
N THR A 82 0.22 3.45 -9.31
CA THR A 82 0.80 2.97 -10.56
C THR A 82 1.69 4.04 -11.15
N ALA A 83 2.95 3.70 -11.32
CA ALA A 83 3.90 4.54 -12.02
C ALA A 83 3.76 4.37 -13.53
N ASN A 84 3.15 3.30 -13.96
CA ASN A 84 2.86 3.03 -15.37
C ASN A 84 1.39 3.29 -15.61
N ASP A 85 1.10 4.29 -16.42
CA ASP A 85 -0.27 4.69 -16.73
C ASP A 85 -0.93 3.73 -17.69
N THR A 86 -1.01 2.47 -17.32
CA THR A 86 -1.75 1.52 -18.13
C THR A 86 -3.10 1.29 -17.48
N ASP A 87 -4.15 1.68 -18.14
CA ASP A 87 -5.52 1.49 -17.69
C ASP A 87 -5.80 0.02 -17.37
N PHE A 88 -5.10 -0.87 -18.06
CA PHE A 88 -5.22 -2.30 -17.84
C PHE A 88 -4.84 -2.68 -16.40
N ASP A 89 -3.74 -2.16 -15.89
CA ASP A 89 -3.31 -2.47 -14.53
C ASP A 89 -4.30 -1.94 -13.48
N ILE A 90 -4.87 -0.76 -13.72
CA ILE A 90 -5.87 -0.18 -12.84
C ILE A 90 -7.12 -1.07 -12.81
N VAL A 91 -7.58 -1.50 -13.98
CA VAL A 91 -8.76 -2.37 -14.08
C VAL A 91 -8.50 -3.70 -13.38
N SER A 92 -7.34 -4.30 -13.60
CA SER A 92 -6.97 -5.56 -12.95
C SER A 92 -6.93 -5.40 -11.43
N GLY A 93 -6.40 -4.27 -10.94
CA GLY A 93 -6.36 -3.99 -9.52
C GLY A 93 -7.75 -3.89 -8.93
N LEU A 94 -8.67 -3.23 -9.61
CA LEU A 94 -10.06 -3.11 -9.17
C LEU A 94 -10.75 -4.47 -9.12
N GLU A 95 -10.52 -5.32 -10.12
CA GLU A 95 -11.08 -6.66 -10.15
C GLU A 95 -10.56 -7.53 -9.01
N LEU A 96 -9.33 -7.26 -8.55
CA LEU A 96 -8.74 -7.99 -7.43
C LEU A 96 -9.15 -7.44 -6.07
N GLY A 97 -9.98 -6.41 -6.04
CA GLY A 97 -10.55 -5.89 -4.81
C GLY A 97 -9.90 -4.63 -4.26
N ALA A 98 -9.10 -3.92 -5.07
CA ALA A 98 -8.57 -2.62 -4.65
C ALA A 98 -9.68 -1.58 -4.59
N ASP A 99 -9.50 -0.61 -3.72
CA ASP A 99 -10.50 0.44 -3.49
C ASP A 99 -10.21 1.75 -4.22
#